data_852aa058bf971f6fbd8055dd8efe4437
#
_entry.id   852aa058bf971f6fbd8055dd8efe4437
#
_cell.length_a   1.000
_cell.length_b   1.000
_cell.length_c   1.000
_cell.angle_alpha   90.00
_cell.angle_beta   90.00
_cell.angle_gamma   90.00
#
_symmetry.space_group_name_H-M   'P 1'
#
loop_
_entity.id
_entity.type
_entity.pdbx_description
1 polymer ?
#
loop_
_entity_poly.entity_id
_entity_poly.type
_entity_poly.pdbx_seq_one_letter_code
_entity_poly.pdbx_strand_id
1 'polypeptide(L)'
;VGTGNKVEDFGVGFYTKYGDGGVDISPIADCTKTQVWELGKYLGIDNKIIEAEPTDGLWDDARTDIEQLGMSYQDLEKAMIDNNDPNYKKYLEVRKNNLHKMNPIPVCKFNE
;
A
#
# COMPACT_ATOMS: atom_id res chain seq x y z
N VAL A 1 -9.46 -11.40 -7.10
CA VAL A 1 -8.05 -11.05 -7.36
C VAL A 1 -7.76 -9.69 -6.77
N GLY A 2 -6.79 -9.63 -5.86
CA GLY A 2 -6.34 -8.40 -5.24
C GLY A 2 -5.43 -7.59 -6.18
N THR A 3 -5.49 -6.26 -6.03
CA THR A 3 -4.69 -5.30 -6.79
C THR A 3 -3.73 -4.49 -5.90
N GLY A 4 -3.67 -4.83 -4.61
CA GLY A 4 -2.74 -4.21 -3.65
C GLY A 4 -1.30 -4.60 -3.93
N ASN A 5 -0.39 -3.64 -3.85
CA ASN A 5 1.04 -3.86 -3.99
C ASN A 5 1.74 -3.89 -2.62
N LYS A 6 3.03 -4.19 -2.63
CA LYS A 6 3.83 -4.34 -1.41
C LYS A 6 3.85 -3.10 -0.53
N VAL A 7 3.88 -1.91 -1.12
CA VAL A 7 3.95 -0.66 -0.37
C VAL A 7 2.61 -0.35 0.30
N GLU A 8 1.52 -0.45 -0.46
CA GLU A 8 0.17 -0.15 0.02
C GLU A 8 -0.28 -1.13 1.09
N ASP A 9 -0.24 -2.42 0.80
CA ASP A 9 -0.80 -3.45 1.67
C ASP A 9 0.15 -3.82 2.82
N PHE A 10 1.40 -4.13 2.52
CA PHE A 10 2.34 -4.67 3.50
C PHE A 10 3.32 -3.65 4.05
N GLY A 11 3.44 -2.49 3.42
CA GLY A 11 4.19 -1.35 3.92
C GLY A 11 3.36 -0.54 4.91
N VAL A 12 2.50 0.31 4.42
CA VAL A 12 1.73 1.27 5.23
C VAL A 12 0.34 0.80 5.65
N GLY A 13 -0.20 -0.24 5.04
CA GLY A 13 -1.55 -0.72 5.32
C GLY A 13 -2.65 0.22 4.81
N PHE A 14 -2.43 0.81 3.66
CA PHE A 14 -3.37 1.72 3.01
C PHE A 14 -4.42 0.95 2.20
N TYR A 15 -5.31 0.27 2.90
CA TYR A 15 -6.41 -0.50 2.33
C TYR A 15 -7.50 -0.74 3.38
N THR A 16 -8.66 -1.18 2.94
CA THR A 16 -9.76 -1.62 3.83
C THR A 16 -9.67 -3.13 4.03
N LYS A 17 -9.49 -3.57 5.28
CA LYS A 17 -9.17 -4.97 5.63
C LYS A 17 -10.09 -6.00 5.00
N TYR A 18 -11.39 -5.78 5.05
CA TYR A 18 -12.40 -6.68 4.48
C TYR A 18 -13.09 -6.12 3.24
N GLY A 19 -12.60 -4.99 2.73
CA GLY A 19 -12.97 -4.44 1.43
C GLY A 19 -11.98 -4.90 0.36
N ASP A 20 -11.18 -3.98 -0.16
CA ASP A 20 -10.15 -4.25 -1.17
C ASP A 20 -9.02 -5.17 -0.67
N GLY A 21 -8.83 -5.28 0.65
CA GLY A 21 -7.92 -6.26 1.26
C GLY A 21 -8.48 -7.67 1.39
N GLY A 22 -9.80 -7.85 1.23
CA GLY A 22 -10.48 -9.14 1.34
C GLY A 22 -10.48 -9.93 0.03
N VAL A 23 -9.35 -10.50 -0.34
CA VAL A 23 -9.14 -11.16 -1.64
C VAL A 23 -8.62 -12.59 -1.47
N ASP A 24 -8.84 -13.43 -2.48
CA ASP A 24 -8.37 -14.82 -2.48
C ASP A 24 -6.92 -14.96 -2.94
N ILE A 25 -6.50 -14.10 -3.87
CA ILE A 25 -5.13 -14.06 -4.37
C ILE A 25 -4.66 -12.62 -4.56
N SER A 26 -3.36 -12.38 -4.40
CA SER A 26 -2.73 -11.06 -4.55
C SER A 26 -1.49 -11.16 -5.44
N PRO A 27 -1.65 -11.17 -6.76
CA PRO A 27 -0.55 -11.44 -7.70
C PRO A 27 0.61 -10.44 -7.66
N ILE A 28 0.33 -9.18 -7.29
CA ILE A 28 1.34 -8.11 -7.26
C ILE A 28 1.72 -7.66 -5.83
N ALA A 29 1.33 -8.44 -4.83
CA ALA A 29 1.56 -8.09 -3.42
C ALA A 29 3.04 -7.97 -3.03
N ASP A 30 3.95 -8.64 -3.73
CA ASP A 30 5.40 -8.53 -3.50
C ASP A 30 6.10 -7.52 -4.42
N CYS A 31 5.35 -6.87 -5.31
CA CYS A 31 5.86 -5.79 -6.15
C CYS A 31 5.74 -4.45 -5.42
N THR A 32 6.80 -3.64 -5.46
CA THR A 32 6.68 -2.23 -5.06
C THR A 32 5.84 -1.45 -6.07
N LYS A 33 5.39 -0.25 -5.71
CA LYS A 33 4.64 0.61 -6.65
C LYS A 33 5.43 0.90 -7.92
N THR A 34 6.72 1.19 -7.77
CA THR A 34 7.63 1.44 -8.90
C THR A 34 7.72 0.22 -9.82
N GLN A 35 7.83 -0.99 -9.25
CA GLN A 35 7.83 -2.22 -10.02
C GLN A 35 6.51 -2.48 -10.74
N VAL A 36 5.38 -2.12 -10.15
CA VAL A 36 4.07 -2.21 -10.82
C VAL A 36 4.02 -1.29 -12.03
N TRP A 37 4.52 -0.08 -11.94
CA TRP A 37 4.62 0.83 -13.09
C TRP A 37 5.54 0.30 -14.18
N GLU A 38 6.69 -0.27 -13.82
CA GLU A 38 7.62 -0.90 -14.77
C GLU A 38 6.97 -2.10 -15.46
N LEU A 39 6.26 -2.94 -14.73
CA LEU A 39 5.51 -4.06 -15.27
C LEU A 39 4.43 -3.60 -16.25
N GLY A 40 3.70 -2.54 -15.91
CA GLY A 40 2.71 -1.93 -16.79
C GLY A 40 3.31 -1.47 -18.11
N LYS A 41 4.46 -0.82 -18.08
CA LYS A 41 5.20 -0.40 -19.29
C LYS A 41 5.64 -1.61 -20.12
N TYR A 42 6.17 -2.64 -19.49
CA TYR A 42 6.58 -3.88 -20.15
C TYR A 42 5.41 -4.58 -20.86
N LEU A 43 4.23 -4.58 -20.23
CA LEU A 43 3.01 -5.19 -20.80
C LEU A 43 2.30 -4.31 -21.85
N GLY A 44 2.81 -3.11 -22.11
CA GLY A 44 2.22 -2.21 -23.09
C GLY A 44 0.92 -1.54 -22.62
N ILE A 45 0.72 -1.38 -21.32
CA ILE A 45 -0.40 -0.64 -20.75
C ILE A 45 -0.32 0.83 -21.17
N ASP A 46 -1.47 1.43 -21.50
CA ASP A 46 -1.54 2.84 -21.91
C ASP A 46 -0.91 3.77 -20.86
N ASN A 47 -0.07 4.71 -21.34
CA ASN A 47 0.62 5.66 -20.47
C ASN A 47 -0.33 6.51 -19.62
N LYS A 48 -1.53 6.79 -20.11
CA LYS A 48 -2.55 7.53 -19.35
C LYS A 48 -2.94 6.80 -18.07
N ILE A 49 -2.91 5.46 -18.08
CA ILE A 49 -3.18 4.62 -16.91
C ILE A 49 -1.95 4.60 -16.00
N ILE A 50 -0.77 4.38 -16.56
CA ILE A 50 0.50 4.29 -15.79
C ILE A 50 0.82 5.62 -15.09
N GLU A 51 0.61 6.75 -15.76
CA GLU A 51 0.92 8.09 -15.28
C GLU A 51 -0.20 8.73 -14.45
N ALA A 52 -1.36 8.08 -14.33
CA ALA A 52 -2.45 8.56 -13.49
C ALA A 52 -2.01 8.66 -12.03
N GLU A 53 -2.34 9.75 -11.37
CA GLU A 53 -2.06 9.92 -9.94
C GLU A 53 -2.83 8.86 -9.12
N PRO A 54 -2.14 8.13 -8.24
CA PRO A 54 -2.79 7.15 -7.37
C PRO A 54 -3.82 7.82 -6.44
N THR A 55 -5.03 7.26 -6.43
CA THR A 55 -6.12 7.69 -5.55
C THR A 55 -7.00 6.49 -5.21
N ASP A 56 -7.60 6.51 -4.01
CA ASP A 56 -8.59 5.49 -3.61
C ASP A 56 -9.99 5.77 -4.18
N GLY A 57 -10.23 6.97 -4.71
CA GLY A 57 -11.51 7.34 -5.31
C GLY A 57 -12.68 7.43 -4.32
N LEU A 58 -12.42 7.48 -3.02
CA LEU A 58 -13.46 7.45 -1.98
C LEU A 58 -13.97 8.84 -1.58
N TRP A 59 -13.28 9.90 -2.00
CA TRP A 59 -13.55 11.26 -1.56
C TRP A 59 -13.99 12.16 -2.72
N ASP A 60 -14.96 13.02 -2.48
CA ASP A 60 -15.47 13.95 -3.48
C ASP A 60 -14.45 15.02 -3.91
N ASP A 61 -13.46 15.32 -3.08
CA ASP A 61 -12.40 16.30 -3.34
C ASP A 61 -11.24 15.72 -4.17
N ALA A 62 -11.36 14.48 -4.65
CA ALA A 62 -10.36 13.79 -5.50
C ALA A 62 -8.93 13.79 -4.92
N ARG A 63 -8.81 13.71 -3.58
CA ARG A 63 -7.50 13.66 -2.92
C ARG A 63 -6.70 12.44 -3.36
N THR A 64 -5.38 12.64 -3.52
CA THR A 64 -4.45 11.59 -3.93
C THR A 64 -3.94 10.77 -2.74
N ASP A 65 -3.35 9.60 -3.03
CA ASP A 65 -2.67 8.78 -2.02
C ASP A 65 -1.52 9.56 -1.35
N ILE A 66 -0.76 10.33 -2.12
CA ILE A 66 0.33 11.17 -1.60
C ILE A 66 -0.19 12.20 -0.59
N GLU A 67 -1.32 12.83 -0.86
CA GLU A 67 -1.94 13.78 0.06
C GLU A 67 -2.40 13.10 1.35
N GLN A 68 -2.97 11.91 1.28
CA GLN A 68 -3.41 11.15 2.43
C GLN A 68 -2.27 10.57 3.25
N LEU A 69 -1.25 10.00 2.60
CA LEU A 69 -0.08 9.40 3.24
C LEU A 69 0.96 10.45 3.67
N GLY A 70 0.98 11.60 2.99
CA GLY A 70 1.96 12.67 3.21
C GLY A 70 3.37 12.35 2.73
N MET A 71 3.53 11.32 1.90
CA MET A 71 4.79 10.86 1.30
C MET A 71 4.52 10.31 -0.09
N SER A 72 5.48 10.49 -1.02
CA SER A 72 5.42 9.80 -2.31
C SER A 72 5.67 8.30 -2.15
N TYR A 73 5.28 7.51 -3.16
CA TYR A 73 5.62 6.09 -3.18
C TYR A 73 7.12 5.84 -3.20
N GLN A 74 7.88 6.67 -3.90
CA GLN A 74 9.34 6.59 -3.94
C GLN A 74 9.95 6.83 -2.55
N ASP A 75 9.44 7.80 -1.79
CA ASP A 75 9.88 8.06 -0.43
C ASP A 75 9.53 6.91 0.52
N LEU A 76 8.34 6.34 0.37
CA LEU A 76 7.92 5.17 1.13
C LEU A 76 8.80 3.95 0.85
N GLU A 77 9.11 3.69 -0.41
CA GLU A 77 9.96 2.56 -0.82
C GLU A 77 11.37 2.69 -0.25
N LYS A 78 11.95 3.88 -0.23
CA LYS A 78 13.24 4.15 0.43
C LYS A 78 13.16 3.92 1.93
N ALA A 79 12.15 4.46 2.58
CA ALA A 79 11.96 4.30 4.02
C ALA A 79 11.74 2.84 4.44
N MET A 80 11.15 2.02 3.58
CA MET A 80 10.94 0.58 3.85
C MET A 80 12.23 -0.23 3.88
N ILE A 81 13.28 0.21 3.18
CA ILE A 81 14.55 -0.51 3.05
C ILE A 81 15.70 0.14 3.81
N ASP A 82 15.59 1.40 4.22
CA ASP A 82 16.63 2.14 4.92
C ASP A 82 16.08 2.82 6.17
N ASN A 83 16.46 2.30 7.34
CA ASN A 83 16.04 2.85 8.62
C ASN A 83 16.69 4.20 8.98
N ASN A 84 17.67 4.65 8.20
CA ASN A 84 18.28 5.98 8.33
C ASN A 84 17.63 7.02 7.40
N ASP A 85 16.68 6.60 6.54
CA ASP A 85 15.95 7.53 5.68
C ASP A 85 15.19 8.58 6.51
N PRO A 86 15.18 9.86 6.10
CA PRO A 86 14.46 10.92 6.83
C PRO A 86 12.96 10.65 7.03
N ASN A 87 12.35 9.87 6.15
CA ASN A 87 10.93 9.52 6.19
C ASN A 87 10.64 8.25 7.01
N TYR A 88 11.66 7.56 7.51
CA TYR A 88 11.49 6.27 8.18
C TYR A 88 10.56 6.33 9.39
N LYS A 89 10.70 7.35 10.23
CA LYS A 89 9.84 7.52 11.41
C LYS A 89 8.38 7.72 11.03
N LYS A 90 8.13 8.54 10.02
CA LYS A 90 6.78 8.79 9.51
C LYS A 90 6.16 7.54 8.89
N TYR A 91 6.95 6.80 8.11
CA TYR A 91 6.55 5.50 7.59
C TYR A 91 6.14 4.53 8.70
N LEU A 92 6.95 4.38 9.75
CA LEU A 92 6.65 3.52 10.88
C LEU A 92 5.38 3.93 11.63
N GLU A 93 5.14 5.23 11.78
CA GLU A 93 3.93 5.74 12.42
C GLU A 93 2.67 5.36 11.63
N VAL A 94 2.67 5.58 10.32
CA VAL A 94 1.57 5.18 9.44
C VAL A 94 1.36 3.67 9.49
N ARG A 95 2.43 2.88 9.37
CA ARG A 95 2.38 1.42 9.47
C ARG A 95 1.79 0.96 10.81
N LYS A 96 2.24 1.53 11.92
CA LYS A 96 1.77 1.18 13.27
C LYS A 96 0.26 1.37 13.40
N ASN A 97 -0.26 2.47 12.88
CA ASN A 97 -1.70 2.76 12.93
C ASN A 97 -2.55 1.78 12.12
N ASN A 98 -1.95 1.10 11.14
CA ASN A 98 -2.62 0.18 10.24
C ASN A 98 -2.23 -1.30 10.44
N LEU A 99 -1.31 -1.59 11.37
CA LEU A 99 -0.73 -2.92 11.54
C LEU A 99 -1.78 -3.99 11.86
N HIS A 100 -2.86 -3.62 12.55
CA HIS A 100 -3.99 -4.51 12.85
C HIS A 100 -4.64 -5.11 11.60
N LYS A 101 -4.56 -4.42 10.46
CA LYS A 101 -5.10 -4.93 9.19
C LYS A 101 -4.27 -6.06 8.61
N MET A 102 -2.96 -6.08 8.88
CA MET A 102 -2.00 -7.05 8.36
C MET A 102 -1.90 -8.30 9.25
N ASN A 103 -2.25 -8.17 10.53
CA ASN A 103 -2.18 -9.25 11.50
C ASN A 103 -3.48 -10.07 11.51
N PRO A 104 -3.41 -11.36 11.91
CA PRO A 104 -4.60 -12.13 12.20
C PRO A 104 -5.49 -11.42 13.23
N ILE A 105 -6.79 -11.57 13.12
CA ILE A 105 -7.73 -11.00 14.08
C ILE A 105 -7.47 -11.59 15.48
N PRO A 106 -7.51 -10.77 16.54
CA PRO A 106 -7.44 -11.28 17.91
C PRO A 106 -8.63 -12.19 18.22
N VAL A 107 -8.35 -13.34 18.78
CA VAL A 107 -9.38 -14.32 19.17
C VAL A 107 -9.24 -14.61 20.66
N CYS A 108 -10.34 -14.53 21.38
CA CYS A 108 -10.39 -15.00 22.77
C CYS A 108 -10.24 -16.52 22.79
N LYS A 109 -9.26 -17.01 23.54
CA LYS A 109 -9.02 -18.44 23.70
C LYS A 109 -9.22 -18.84 25.17
N PHE A 110 -9.87 -19.96 25.37
CA PHE A 110 -9.95 -20.55 26.71
C PHE A 110 -8.71 -21.40 26.95
N ASN A 111 -8.21 -21.36 28.18
CA ASN A 111 -7.18 -22.31 28.62
C ASN A 111 -7.82 -23.68 28.83
N GLU A 112 -7.30 -24.65 28.13
CA GLU A 112 -7.69 -26.07 28.28
C GLU A 112 -6.72 -26.77 29.21
#